data_52ac89ce02a8fa372b90ed71422ef1e1
#
_entry.id   52ac89ce02a8fa372b90ed71422ef1e1
#
_cell.length_a   1.000
_cell.length_b   1.000
_cell.length_c   1.000
_cell.angle_alpha   90.00
_cell.angle_beta   90.00
_cell.angle_gamma   90.00
#
_symmetry.space_group_name_H-M   'P 1'
#
loop_
_entity.id
_entity.type
_entity.pdbx_description
1 polymer ?
#
loop_
_entity_poly.entity_id
_entity_poly.type
_entity_poly.pdbx_seq_one_letter_code
_entity_poly.pdbx_strand_id
1 'polypeptide(L)'
;MILTPDDISNFLYCPLLPKGTEVVYKKNTFFESCVGEAIKLAERNCLLKDSVLNNKKIITAWDNIWWPACPSQNIDFKTAQDLTVKASRYFLDYCKYDISDCLYPTIAVNVESQVNINSTILKTHIDMIKVDLSVSNKNMVLVDFSKKDMSSIDIALDPGIRSTVLSFSQGKNETIQYMLIQPNSKTNKLVITSAIFRPKEIENIRKMVSYVEQGIRRNISYGNRWQCKECQKCKSFKYLTNNDSL
;
A
#
# COMPACT_ATOMS: atom_id res chain seq x y z
N MET A 1 2.01 -22.65 4.09
CA MET A 1 2.92 -21.49 4.20
C MET A 1 2.08 -20.24 4.15
N ILE A 2 2.46 -19.18 4.88
CA ILE A 2 1.79 -17.86 4.81
C ILE A 2 2.77 -16.93 4.11
N LEU A 3 2.29 -16.17 3.12
CA LEU A 3 3.02 -15.16 2.39
C LEU A 3 2.29 -13.82 2.46
N THR A 4 3.07 -12.74 2.46
CA THR A 4 2.59 -11.36 2.32
C THR A 4 3.03 -10.80 0.97
N PRO A 5 2.47 -9.66 0.52
CA PRO A 5 2.99 -8.96 -0.65
C PRO A 5 4.48 -8.63 -0.55
N ASP A 6 4.95 -8.27 0.66
CA ASP A 6 6.37 -8.00 0.90
C ASP A 6 7.26 -9.24 0.72
N ASP A 7 6.80 -10.42 1.15
CA ASP A 7 7.55 -11.67 0.95
C ASP A 7 7.72 -11.98 -0.54
N ILE A 8 6.66 -11.75 -1.33
CA ILE A 8 6.67 -11.96 -2.79
C ILE A 8 7.59 -10.94 -3.46
N SER A 9 7.46 -9.67 -3.11
CA SER A 9 8.30 -8.60 -3.64
C SER A 9 9.77 -8.84 -3.31
N ASN A 10 10.07 -9.23 -2.07
CA ASN A 10 11.42 -9.54 -1.63
C ASN A 10 12.01 -10.73 -2.39
N PHE A 11 11.22 -11.79 -2.62
CA PHE A 11 11.69 -12.96 -3.39
C PHE A 11 11.96 -12.59 -4.85
N LEU A 12 11.10 -11.79 -5.47
CA LEU A 12 11.29 -11.32 -6.86
C LEU A 12 12.48 -10.36 -6.97
N TYR A 13 12.70 -9.55 -5.92
CA TYR A 13 13.85 -8.66 -5.84
C TYR A 13 15.16 -9.46 -5.68
N CYS A 14 15.24 -10.32 -4.68
CA CYS A 14 16.38 -11.17 -4.43
C CYS A 14 16.01 -12.40 -3.59
N PRO A 15 15.94 -13.61 -4.20
CA PRO A 15 15.62 -14.84 -3.49
C PRO A 15 16.62 -15.22 -2.37
N LEU A 16 17.80 -14.60 -2.37
CA LEU A 16 18.82 -14.82 -1.33
C LEU A 16 18.64 -13.94 -0.08
N LEU A 17 17.68 -12.98 -0.11
CA LEU A 17 17.41 -12.19 1.07
C LEU A 17 16.80 -13.07 2.16
N PRO A 18 17.35 -13.04 3.40
CA PRO A 18 16.75 -13.74 4.52
C PRO A 18 15.28 -13.34 4.68
N LYS A 19 14.42 -14.29 5.06
CA LYS A 19 13.02 -13.98 5.43
C LYS A 19 13.02 -12.91 6.51
N GLY A 20 12.20 -11.88 6.32
CA GLY A 20 12.12 -10.73 7.23
C GLY A 20 13.18 -9.64 7.00
N THR A 21 14.04 -9.75 5.97
CA THR A 21 14.88 -8.63 5.56
C THR A 21 13.99 -7.63 4.82
N GLU A 22 13.64 -6.53 5.45
CA GLU A 22 12.98 -5.43 4.75
C GLU A 22 13.93 -4.89 3.68
N VAL A 23 13.51 -4.91 2.43
CA VAL A 23 14.09 -4.05 1.40
C VAL A 23 13.89 -2.62 1.91
N VAL A 24 14.97 -1.85 2.03
CA VAL A 24 14.89 -0.50 2.59
C VAL A 24 14.19 0.40 1.59
N TYR A 25 12.88 0.40 1.62
CA TYR A 25 12.10 1.45 0.97
C TYR A 25 12.10 2.69 1.85
N LYS A 26 12.03 3.86 1.25
CA LYS A 26 11.83 5.09 1.98
C LYS A 26 10.45 5.02 2.64
N LYS A 27 10.43 4.85 3.96
CA LYS A 27 9.18 4.82 4.73
C LYS A 27 8.58 6.23 4.75
N ASN A 28 7.26 6.33 4.75
CA ASN A 28 6.58 7.58 5.08
C ASN A 28 7.13 8.13 6.39
N THR A 29 7.22 9.44 6.45
CA THR A 29 7.51 10.11 7.72
C THR A 29 6.37 9.84 8.70
N PHE A 30 6.63 10.00 9.98
CA PHE A 30 5.60 9.90 11.02
C PHE A 30 4.39 10.80 10.70
N PHE A 31 4.66 12.03 10.26
CA PHE A 31 3.64 12.99 9.83
C PHE A 31 2.75 12.45 8.70
N GLU A 32 3.34 11.92 7.63
CA GLU A 32 2.61 11.37 6.49
C GLU A 32 1.76 10.15 6.89
N SER A 33 2.27 9.32 7.80
CA SER A 33 1.51 8.22 8.35
C SER A 33 0.29 8.70 9.14
N CYS A 34 0.44 9.74 9.96
CA CYS A 34 -0.69 10.33 10.69
C CYS A 34 -1.74 10.95 9.77
N VAL A 35 -1.34 11.53 8.62
CA VAL A 35 -2.29 12.03 7.62
C VAL A 35 -3.17 10.89 7.10
N GLY A 36 -2.59 9.77 6.71
CA GLY A 36 -3.34 8.60 6.24
C GLY A 36 -4.27 8.03 7.32
N GLU A 37 -3.78 7.90 8.55
CA GLU A 37 -4.60 7.40 9.68
C GLU A 37 -5.76 8.33 10.00
N ALA A 38 -5.58 9.66 9.92
CA ALA A 38 -6.67 10.62 10.17
C ALA A 38 -7.78 10.49 9.12
N ILE A 39 -7.44 10.33 7.85
CA ILE A 39 -8.41 10.12 6.79
C ILE A 39 -9.15 8.79 7.02
N LYS A 40 -8.44 7.71 7.29
CA LYS A 40 -9.04 6.39 7.57
C LYS A 40 -9.99 6.41 8.77
N LEU A 41 -9.59 7.07 9.86
CA LEU A 41 -10.42 7.20 11.05
C LEU A 41 -11.69 8.00 10.76
N ALA A 42 -11.59 9.10 10.01
CA ALA A 42 -12.75 9.92 9.61
C ALA A 42 -13.72 9.13 8.72
N GLU A 43 -13.20 8.41 7.72
CA GLU A 43 -14.00 7.54 6.84
C GLU A 43 -14.70 6.43 7.62
N ARG A 44 -13.99 5.76 8.53
CA ARG A 44 -14.57 4.74 9.42
C ARG A 44 -15.71 5.31 10.28
N ASN A 45 -15.51 6.50 10.85
CA ASN A 45 -16.53 7.15 11.66
C ASN A 45 -17.75 7.56 10.83
N CYS A 46 -17.54 7.96 9.56
CA CYS A 46 -18.63 8.26 8.64
C CYS A 46 -19.40 7.00 8.26
N LEU A 47 -18.71 5.90 7.97
CA LEU A 47 -19.33 4.61 7.68
C LEU A 47 -20.20 4.12 8.85
N LEU A 48 -19.69 4.19 10.09
CA LEU A 48 -20.43 3.75 11.28
C LEU A 48 -21.65 4.61 11.61
N LYS A 49 -21.64 5.89 11.20
CA LYS A 49 -22.70 6.87 11.50
C LYS A 49 -23.60 7.16 10.32
N ASP A 50 -23.41 6.45 9.20
CA ASP A 50 -24.12 6.71 7.93
C ASP A 50 -24.12 8.21 7.56
N SER A 51 -22.92 8.78 7.51
CA SER A 51 -22.76 10.23 7.35
C SER A 51 -21.66 10.57 6.33
N VAL A 52 -21.89 11.64 5.56
CA VAL A 52 -20.97 12.13 4.53
C VAL A 52 -19.68 12.67 5.16
N LEU A 53 -18.54 12.33 4.57
CA LEU A 53 -17.23 12.84 4.94
C LEU A 53 -17.13 14.33 4.56
N ASN A 54 -16.45 15.10 5.42
CA ASN A 54 -16.07 16.47 5.13
C ASN A 54 -14.77 16.83 5.85
N ASN A 55 -14.16 17.94 5.45
CA ASN A 55 -12.88 18.38 6.00
C ASN A 55 -12.89 18.52 7.53
N LYS A 56 -13.98 19.01 8.14
CA LYS A 56 -14.10 19.15 9.59
C LYS A 56 -13.98 17.82 10.32
N LYS A 57 -14.57 16.75 9.78
CA LYS A 57 -14.48 15.40 10.36
C LYS A 57 -13.07 14.84 10.28
N ILE A 58 -12.34 15.11 9.18
CA ILE A 58 -10.95 14.69 9.06
C ILE A 58 -10.05 15.47 10.04
N ILE A 59 -10.28 16.78 10.20
CA ILE A 59 -9.57 17.61 11.18
C ILE A 59 -9.81 17.09 12.60
N THR A 60 -11.05 16.75 12.94
CA THR A 60 -11.36 16.17 14.26
C THR A 60 -10.62 14.83 14.47
N ALA A 61 -10.56 13.98 13.44
CA ALA A 61 -9.82 12.73 13.51
C ALA A 61 -8.30 12.98 13.63
N TRP A 62 -7.78 13.98 12.92
CA TRP A 62 -6.39 14.43 13.01
C TRP A 62 -6.03 14.86 14.43
N ASP A 63 -6.84 15.72 15.05
CA ASP A 63 -6.60 16.21 16.41
C ASP A 63 -6.51 15.07 17.42
N ASN A 64 -7.33 14.04 17.26
CA ASN A 64 -7.32 12.86 18.12
C ASN A 64 -6.07 11.98 17.96
N ILE A 65 -5.40 12.04 16.83
CA ILE A 65 -4.20 11.24 16.52
C ILE A 65 -2.93 12.04 16.75
N TRP A 66 -2.88 13.25 16.21
CA TRP A 66 -1.67 14.04 16.09
C TRP A 66 -1.19 14.60 17.42
N TRP A 67 -2.06 15.33 18.13
CA TRP A 67 -1.68 16.01 19.38
C TRP A 67 -1.22 15.06 20.47
N PRO A 68 -1.87 13.90 20.72
CA PRO A 68 -1.39 12.94 21.68
C PRO A 68 -0.06 12.27 21.29
N ALA A 69 0.23 12.18 19.99
CA ALA A 69 1.42 11.50 19.50
C ALA A 69 2.67 12.39 19.42
N CYS A 70 2.51 13.72 19.29
CA CYS A 70 3.64 14.65 19.17
C CYS A 70 4.68 14.54 20.30
N PRO A 71 4.31 14.43 21.60
CA PRO A 71 5.28 14.32 22.68
C PRO A 71 6.17 13.08 22.55
N SER A 72 5.62 11.95 22.14
CA SER A 72 6.39 10.71 21.98
C SER A 72 7.41 10.77 20.84
N GLN A 73 7.25 11.70 19.92
CA GLN A 73 8.12 11.94 18.76
C GLN A 73 9.05 13.16 18.97
N ASN A 74 9.05 13.75 20.16
CA ASN A 74 9.82 14.98 20.49
C ASN A 74 9.52 16.15 19.53
N ILE A 75 8.27 16.27 19.07
CA ILE A 75 7.81 17.36 18.23
C ILE A 75 7.34 18.51 19.12
N ASP A 76 7.99 19.67 19.02
CA ASP A 76 7.61 20.86 19.75
C ASP A 76 6.26 21.44 19.24
N PHE A 77 5.63 22.25 20.08
CA PHE A 77 4.29 22.80 19.81
C PHE A 77 4.22 23.63 18.52
N LYS A 78 5.24 24.46 18.25
CA LYS A 78 5.28 25.29 17.05
C LYS A 78 5.36 24.44 15.78
N THR A 79 6.29 23.50 15.77
CA THR A 79 6.44 22.53 14.67
C THR A 79 5.15 21.73 14.47
N ALA A 80 4.50 21.31 15.57
CA ALA A 80 3.23 20.58 15.50
C ALA A 80 2.10 21.42 14.88
N GLN A 81 2.03 22.72 15.19
CA GLN A 81 1.07 23.64 14.58
C GLN A 81 1.34 23.83 13.07
N ASP A 82 2.59 24.06 12.67
CA ASP A 82 2.96 24.24 11.27
C ASP A 82 2.60 22.99 10.43
N LEU A 83 2.85 21.81 10.99
CA LEU A 83 2.48 20.54 10.37
C LEU A 83 0.94 20.33 10.32
N THR A 84 0.20 20.82 11.31
CA THR A 84 -1.28 20.79 11.28
C THR A 84 -1.84 21.67 10.17
N VAL A 85 -1.28 22.85 9.95
CA VAL A 85 -1.65 23.71 8.80
C VAL A 85 -1.34 23.02 7.48
N LYS A 86 -0.24 22.30 7.39
CA LYS A 86 0.12 21.51 6.21
C LYS A 86 -0.85 20.34 6.01
N ALA A 87 -1.18 19.59 7.06
CA ALA A 87 -2.13 18.48 7.01
C ALA A 87 -3.52 18.93 6.54
N SER A 88 -4.00 20.08 7.00
CA SER A 88 -5.31 20.61 6.60
C SER A 88 -5.44 20.86 5.10
N ARG A 89 -4.34 21.18 4.40
CA ARG A 89 -4.31 21.29 2.94
C ARG A 89 -4.50 19.93 2.27
N TYR A 90 -3.85 18.89 2.77
CA TYR A 90 -4.05 17.53 2.27
C TYR A 90 -5.49 17.03 2.48
N PHE A 91 -6.10 17.39 3.60
CA PHE A 91 -7.50 17.03 3.88
C PHE A 91 -8.48 17.75 2.94
N LEU A 92 -8.20 19.02 2.64
CA LEU A 92 -8.98 19.77 1.63
C LEU A 92 -8.82 19.15 0.23
N ASP A 93 -7.61 18.76 -0.13
CA ASP A 93 -7.38 18.08 -1.41
C ASP A 93 -8.12 16.75 -1.46
N TYR A 94 -8.07 15.95 -0.39
CA TYR A 94 -8.79 14.69 -0.31
C TYR A 94 -10.29 14.88 -0.52
N CYS A 95 -10.88 15.88 0.13
CA CYS A 95 -12.31 16.20 -0.03
C CYS A 95 -12.66 16.73 -1.44
N LYS A 96 -11.71 17.38 -2.15
CA LYS A 96 -11.94 17.91 -3.50
C LYS A 96 -11.84 16.85 -4.59
N TYR A 97 -11.03 15.82 -4.38
CA TYR A 97 -10.80 14.78 -5.41
C TYR A 97 -11.96 13.80 -5.56
N ASP A 98 -13.13 14.12 -5.02
CA ASP A 98 -14.33 13.29 -5.15
C ASP A 98 -14.21 11.88 -4.56
N ILE A 99 -13.06 11.59 -3.92
CA ILE A 99 -12.85 10.31 -3.24
C ILE A 99 -13.78 10.21 -2.03
N SER A 100 -14.22 11.37 -1.51
CA SER A 100 -15.18 11.50 -0.42
C SER A 100 -16.62 11.66 -0.91
N ASP A 101 -16.84 11.85 -2.21
CA ASP A 101 -18.15 12.10 -2.76
C ASP A 101 -19.00 10.83 -2.87
N CYS A 102 -20.29 11.02 -3.07
CA CYS A 102 -21.28 9.95 -3.22
C CYS A 102 -20.96 8.93 -4.33
N LEU A 103 -20.05 9.26 -5.26
CA LEU A 103 -19.61 8.38 -6.32
C LEU A 103 -18.64 7.26 -5.86
N TYR A 104 -17.94 7.47 -4.73
CA TYR A 104 -16.99 6.52 -4.14
C TYR A 104 -17.25 6.27 -2.66
N PRO A 105 -18.42 5.75 -2.28
CA PRO A 105 -18.69 5.49 -0.86
C PRO A 105 -17.72 4.43 -0.32
N THR A 106 -17.24 4.68 0.88
CA THR A 106 -16.41 3.72 1.63
C THR A 106 -17.29 2.60 2.16
N ILE A 107 -16.90 1.36 1.92
CA ILE A 107 -17.61 0.17 2.40
C ILE A 107 -16.83 -0.57 3.51
N ALA A 108 -15.51 -0.38 3.57
CA ALA A 108 -14.68 -0.97 4.61
C ALA A 108 -13.39 -0.18 4.82
N VAL A 109 -12.85 -0.22 6.04
CA VAL A 109 -11.59 0.42 6.45
C VAL A 109 -10.76 -0.55 7.28
N ASN A 110 -9.44 -0.58 7.05
CA ASN A 110 -8.48 -1.47 7.71
C ASN A 110 -8.86 -2.94 7.56
N VAL A 111 -8.92 -3.41 6.33
CA VAL A 111 -9.35 -4.78 6.01
C VAL A 111 -8.15 -5.71 5.94
N GLU A 112 -8.15 -6.72 6.78
CA GLU A 112 -7.28 -7.88 6.57
C GLU A 112 -7.99 -8.88 5.66
N SER A 113 -7.34 -9.25 4.58
CA SER A 113 -7.87 -10.22 3.62
C SER A 113 -6.86 -11.32 3.38
N GLN A 114 -7.37 -12.53 3.12
CA GLN A 114 -6.54 -13.68 2.79
C GLN A 114 -7.19 -14.56 1.75
N VAL A 115 -6.35 -15.23 0.97
CA VAL A 115 -6.78 -16.21 -0.03
C VAL A 115 -5.84 -17.42 -0.02
N ASN A 116 -6.40 -18.58 -0.28
CA ASN A 116 -5.61 -19.78 -0.50
C ASN A 116 -5.23 -19.87 -1.98
N ILE A 117 -3.92 -19.87 -2.26
CA ILE A 117 -3.37 -20.14 -3.58
C ILE A 117 -2.57 -21.43 -3.44
N ASN A 118 -3.08 -22.52 -4.03
CA ASN A 118 -2.56 -23.87 -3.85
C ASN A 118 -2.53 -24.24 -2.35
N SER A 119 -1.35 -24.47 -1.79
CA SER A 119 -1.16 -24.81 -0.37
C SER A 119 -0.59 -23.65 0.46
N THR A 120 -0.68 -22.45 -0.08
CA THR A 120 -0.16 -21.22 0.57
C THR A 120 -1.30 -20.25 0.83
N ILE A 121 -1.28 -19.65 2.01
CA ILE A 121 -2.18 -18.57 2.39
C ILE A 121 -1.47 -17.25 2.04
N LEU A 122 -2.06 -16.49 1.15
CA LEU A 122 -1.62 -15.12 0.86
C LEU A 122 -2.46 -14.17 1.70
N LYS A 123 -1.78 -13.44 2.60
CA LYS A 123 -2.40 -12.42 3.46
C LYS A 123 -2.03 -11.03 2.99
N THR A 124 -2.98 -10.11 3.05
CA THR A 124 -2.74 -8.69 2.79
C THR A 124 -3.58 -7.80 3.69
N HIS A 125 -3.11 -6.58 3.89
CA HIS A 125 -3.85 -5.50 4.52
C HIS A 125 -4.21 -4.47 3.46
N ILE A 126 -5.45 -3.97 3.52
CA ILE A 126 -6.00 -2.95 2.63
C ILE A 126 -6.49 -1.81 3.51
N ASP A 127 -6.01 -0.59 3.28
CA ASP A 127 -6.37 0.55 4.11
C ASP A 127 -7.86 0.89 3.99
N MET A 128 -8.40 0.93 2.77
CA MET A 128 -9.84 1.15 2.53
C MET A 128 -10.33 0.44 1.27
N ILE A 129 -11.59 0.06 1.30
CA ILE A 129 -12.34 -0.40 0.13
C ILE A 129 -13.50 0.57 -0.12
N LYS A 130 -13.56 1.09 -1.33
CA LYS A 130 -14.65 1.92 -1.84
C LYS A 130 -15.33 1.25 -3.03
N VAL A 131 -16.49 1.74 -3.42
CA VAL A 131 -17.21 1.28 -4.60
C VAL A 131 -17.37 2.45 -5.57
N ASP A 132 -17.01 2.24 -6.83
CA ASP A 132 -17.29 3.20 -7.88
C ASP A 132 -18.74 3.03 -8.35
N LEU A 133 -19.57 4.00 -8.03
CA LEU A 133 -20.99 4.05 -8.44
C LEU A 133 -21.19 4.73 -9.80
N SER A 134 -20.15 5.33 -10.38
CA SER A 134 -20.23 6.02 -11.68
C SER A 134 -20.37 5.05 -12.85
N VAL A 135 -20.00 3.79 -12.65
CA VAL A 135 -20.10 2.73 -13.66
C VAL A 135 -21.24 1.77 -13.34
N SER A 136 -21.95 1.33 -14.38
CA SER A 136 -23.07 0.38 -14.28
C SER A 136 -22.66 -0.96 -13.61
N ASN A 137 -21.42 -1.37 -13.80
CA ASN A 137 -20.81 -2.48 -13.04
C ASN A 137 -20.03 -1.88 -11.87
N LYS A 138 -20.59 -1.88 -10.69
CA LYS A 138 -19.99 -1.36 -9.46
C LYS A 138 -18.59 -1.92 -9.26
N ASN A 139 -17.57 -1.22 -9.76
CA ASN A 139 -16.18 -1.62 -9.59
C ASN A 139 -15.73 -1.36 -8.16
N MET A 140 -14.97 -2.30 -7.61
CA MET A 140 -14.32 -2.05 -6.34
C MET A 140 -13.07 -1.19 -6.53
N VAL A 141 -12.88 -0.28 -5.59
CA VAL A 141 -11.74 0.61 -5.53
C VAL A 141 -10.98 0.34 -4.24
N LEU A 142 -9.78 -0.19 -4.37
CA LEU A 142 -8.84 -0.31 -3.25
C LEU A 142 -8.11 1.01 -3.08
N VAL A 143 -8.09 1.52 -1.87
CA VAL A 143 -7.37 2.75 -1.54
C VAL A 143 -6.35 2.44 -0.46
N ASP A 144 -5.09 2.74 -0.74
CA ASP A 144 -4.00 2.63 0.21
C ASP A 144 -3.29 3.97 0.39
N PHE A 145 -2.84 4.22 1.61
CA PHE A 145 -1.95 5.34 1.93
C PHE A 145 -0.53 4.81 1.99
N SER A 146 0.28 5.16 1.01
CA SER A 146 1.61 4.59 0.86
C SER A 146 2.48 4.85 2.08
N LYS A 147 3.11 3.78 2.52
CA LYS A 147 4.22 3.80 3.48
C LYS A 147 5.59 3.72 2.80
N LYS A 148 5.64 3.74 1.47
CA LYS A 148 6.84 3.49 0.68
C LYS A 148 6.90 4.44 -0.51
N ASP A 149 8.09 4.92 -0.84
CA ASP A 149 8.35 5.55 -2.14
C ASP A 149 8.43 4.41 -3.16
N MET A 150 7.31 4.14 -3.83
CA MET A 150 7.17 2.96 -4.68
C MET A 150 7.76 3.24 -6.06
N SER A 151 8.66 2.37 -6.51
CA SER A 151 9.08 2.33 -7.91
C SER A 151 7.88 1.95 -8.81
N SER A 152 7.99 2.21 -10.10
CA SER A 152 6.94 1.83 -11.06
C SER A 152 6.63 0.32 -11.07
N ILE A 153 7.62 -0.52 -10.75
CA ILE A 153 7.47 -1.97 -10.66
C ILE A 153 6.71 -2.33 -9.37
N ASP A 154 7.04 -1.69 -8.25
CA ASP A 154 6.38 -1.93 -6.97
C ASP A 154 4.91 -1.47 -7.02
N ILE A 155 4.61 -0.38 -7.72
CA ILE A 155 3.23 0.11 -7.94
C ILE A 155 2.39 -0.93 -8.71
N ALA A 156 2.98 -1.68 -9.63
CA ALA A 156 2.25 -2.70 -10.37
C ALA A 156 2.10 -4.00 -9.56
N LEU A 157 3.11 -4.37 -8.79
CA LEU A 157 3.17 -5.67 -8.12
C LEU A 157 2.37 -5.71 -6.82
N ASP A 158 2.66 -4.85 -5.84
CA ASP A 158 1.97 -4.85 -4.55
C ASP A 158 0.47 -4.55 -4.68
N PRO A 159 0.03 -3.49 -5.40
CA PRO A 159 -1.37 -3.28 -5.74
C PRO A 159 -2.03 -4.47 -6.44
N GLY A 160 -1.33 -5.07 -7.38
CA GLY A 160 -1.82 -6.24 -8.10
C GLY A 160 -2.04 -7.46 -7.21
N ILE A 161 -1.13 -7.70 -6.26
CA ILE A 161 -1.28 -8.78 -5.27
C ILE A 161 -2.50 -8.51 -4.37
N ARG A 162 -2.67 -7.28 -3.87
CA ARG A 162 -3.82 -6.89 -3.04
C ARG A 162 -5.14 -7.05 -3.80
N SER A 163 -5.17 -6.60 -5.04
CA SER A 163 -6.32 -6.76 -5.94
C SER A 163 -6.65 -8.23 -6.19
N THR A 164 -5.63 -9.07 -6.36
CA THR A 164 -5.79 -10.51 -6.52
C THR A 164 -6.41 -11.14 -5.27
N VAL A 165 -5.89 -10.81 -4.08
CA VAL A 165 -6.44 -11.33 -2.82
C VAL A 165 -7.91 -10.94 -2.66
N LEU A 166 -8.25 -9.69 -2.93
CA LEU A 166 -9.63 -9.22 -2.80
C LEU A 166 -10.56 -9.91 -3.82
N SER A 167 -10.17 -10.01 -5.09
CA SER A 167 -10.95 -10.67 -6.13
C SER A 167 -11.28 -12.11 -5.76
N PHE A 168 -10.30 -12.85 -5.24
CA PHE A 168 -10.51 -14.26 -4.85
C PHE A 168 -11.30 -14.41 -3.56
N SER A 169 -11.11 -13.55 -2.57
CA SER A 169 -11.87 -13.60 -1.32
C SER A 169 -13.37 -13.38 -1.54
N GLN A 170 -13.73 -12.69 -2.62
CA GLN A 170 -15.12 -12.40 -2.96
C GLN A 170 -15.72 -13.37 -4.00
N GLY A 171 -14.91 -14.27 -4.55
CA GLY A 171 -15.36 -15.23 -5.57
C GLY A 171 -15.82 -14.57 -6.87
N LYS A 172 -15.42 -13.32 -7.13
CA LYS A 172 -15.83 -12.51 -8.27
C LYS A 172 -14.68 -12.26 -9.21
N ASN A 173 -14.95 -12.35 -10.49
CA ASN A 173 -13.98 -12.07 -11.56
C ASN A 173 -14.20 -10.64 -12.08
N GLU A 174 -14.04 -9.65 -11.20
CA GLU A 174 -14.34 -8.24 -11.48
C GLU A 174 -13.07 -7.44 -11.73
N THR A 175 -13.24 -6.31 -12.41
CA THR A 175 -12.19 -5.29 -12.53
C THR A 175 -12.03 -4.57 -11.20
N ILE A 176 -10.80 -4.44 -10.73
CA ILE A 176 -10.46 -3.74 -9.49
C ILE A 176 -9.65 -2.51 -9.84
N GLN A 177 -10.08 -1.36 -9.38
CA GLN A 177 -9.31 -0.13 -9.41
C GLN A 177 -8.50 -0.04 -8.13
N TYR A 178 -7.24 0.34 -8.24
CA TYR A 178 -6.37 0.62 -7.11
C TYR A 178 -6.00 2.10 -7.12
N MET A 179 -6.07 2.74 -5.97
CA MET A 179 -5.66 4.12 -5.75
C MET A 179 -4.65 4.19 -4.62
N LEU A 180 -3.49 4.74 -4.92
CA LEU A 180 -2.45 5.05 -3.96
C LEU A 180 -2.48 6.54 -3.68
N ILE A 181 -2.66 6.92 -2.43
CA ILE A 181 -2.74 8.32 -1.98
C ILE A 181 -1.49 8.65 -1.18
N GLN A 182 -0.75 9.66 -1.63
CA GLN A 182 0.52 10.07 -1.01
C GLN A 182 0.57 11.57 -0.77
N PRO A 183 0.88 12.01 0.46
CA PRO A 183 1.24 13.39 0.70
C PRO A 183 2.55 13.75 -0.02
N ASN A 184 2.55 14.81 -0.82
CA ASN A 184 3.76 15.32 -1.46
C ASN A 184 4.25 16.56 -0.70
N SER A 185 5.35 16.40 0.01
CA SER A 185 5.92 17.48 0.84
C SER A 185 6.47 18.66 0.04
N LYS A 186 6.83 18.45 -1.24
CA LYS A 186 7.35 19.52 -2.10
C LYS A 186 6.25 20.43 -2.63
N THR A 187 5.11 19.86 -2.98
CA THR A 187 3.98 20.59 -3.56
C THR A 187 2.91 20.93 -2.54
N ASN A 188 2.97 20.37 -1.34
CA ASN A 188 1.92 20.43 -0.31
C ASN A 188 0.53 20.00 -0.83
N LYS A 189 0.51 19.02 -1.74
CA LYS A 189 -0.71 18.44 -2.33
C LYS A 189 -0.71 16.93 -2.14
N LEU A 190 -1.90 16.32 -2.20
CA LEU A 190 -2.01 14.88 -2.35
C LEU A 190 -1.69 14.49 -3.79
N VAL A 191 -0.90 13.44 -3.95
CA VAL A 191 -0.70 12.76 -5.23
C VAL A 191 -1.49 11.47 -5.18
N ILE A 192 -2.32 11.27 -6.18
CA ILE A 192 -3.10 10.05 -6.37
C ILE A 192 -2.56 9.33 -7.59
N THR A 193 -2.08 8.12 -7.38
CA THR A 193 -1.68 7.22 -8.45
C THR A 193 -2.71 6.11 -8.55
N SER A 194 -3.24 5.85 -9.72
CA SER A 194 -4.24 4.80 -9.94
C SER A 194 -3.75 3.74 -10.92
N ALA A 195 -4.20 2.51 -10.68
CA ALA A 195 -4.02 1.37 -11.59
C ALA A 195 -5.33 0.59 -11.69
N ILE A 196 -5.56 -0.04 -12.83
CA ILE A 196 -6.75 -0.87 -13.08
C ILE A 196 -6.28 -2.29 -13.33
N PHE A 197 -6.81 -3.23 -12.55
CA PHE A 197 -6.54 -4.66 -12.68
C PHE A 197 -7.77 -5.37 -13.22
N ARG A 198 -7.68 -5.79 -14.47
CA ARG A 198 -8.72 -6.59 -15.13
C ARG A 198 -8.56 -8.07 -14.79
N PRO A 199 -9.56 -8.90 -15.01
CA PRO A 199 -9.49 -10.34 -14.71
C PRO A 199 -8.24 -11.06 -15.26
N LYS A 200 -7.81 -10.69 -16.48
CA LYS A 200 -6.60 -11.25 -17.10
C LYS A 200 -5.32 -10.89 -16.35
N GLU A 201 -5.20 -9.65 -15.89
CA GLU A 201 -4.06 -9.18 -15.12
C GLU A 201 -4.02 -9.84 -13.74
N ILE A 202 -5.17 -9.96 -13.08
CA ILE A 202 -5.35 -10.68 -11.82
C ILE A 202 -4.91 -12.15 -11.97
N GLU A 203 -5.31 -12.82 -13.02
CA GLU A 203 -4.91 -14.21 -13.28
C GLU A 203 -3.40 -14.34 -13.55
N ASN A 204 -2.79 -13.38 -14.23
CA ASN A 204 -1.34 -13.36 -14.45
C ASN A 204 -0.58 -13.19 -13.13
N ILE A 205 -1.06 -12.31 -12.25
CA ILE A 205 -0.46 -12.09 -10.91
C ILE A 205 -0.61 -13.37 -10.07
N ARG A 206 -1.75 -14.04 -10.11
CA ARG A 206 -1.96 -15.32 -9.45
C ARG A 206 -0.93 -16.37 -9.90
N LYS A 207 -0.70 -16.50 -11.21
CA LYS A 207 0.32 -17.41 -11.75
C LYS A 207 1.71 -17.05 -11.24
N MET A 208 2.06 -15.77 -11.25
CA MET A 208 3.33 -15.28 -10.73
C MET A 208 3.48 -15.64 -9.24
N VAL A 209 2.47 -15.41 -8.41
CA VAL A 209 2.48 -15.79 -6.99
C VAL A 209 2.71 -17.31 -6.83
N SER A 210 2.07 -18.13 -7.65
CA SER A 210 2.29 -19.58 -7.66
C SER A 210 3.73 -19.97 -8.02
N TYR A 211 4.36 -19.28 -8.96
CA TYR A 211 5.78 -19.50 -9.28
C TYR A 211 6.71 -19.10 -8.14
N VAL A 212 6.45 -17.97 -7.50
CA VAL A 212 7.22 -17.52 -6.32
C VAL A 212 7.07 -18.53 -5.18
N GLU A 213 5.85 -19.00 -4.89
CA GLU A 213 5.62 -20.06 -3.91
C GLU A 213 6.44 -21.30 -4.18
N GLN A 214 6.43 -21.80 -5.41
CA GLN A 214 7.21 -22.96 -5.79
C GLN A 214 8.72 -22.72 -5.65
N GLY A 215 9.18 -21.52 -6.01
CA GLY A 215 10.56 -21.11 -5.84
C GLY A 215 11.00 -21.13 -4.39
N ILE A 216 10.19 -20.56 -3.49
CA ILE A 216 10.47 -20.56 -2.05
C ILE A 216 10.48 -21.98 -1.49
N ARG A 217 9.53 -22.83 -1.87
CA ARG A 217 9.44 -24.23 -1.40
C ARG A 217 10.63 -25.07 -1.83
N ARG A 218 11.12 -24.86 -3.06
CA ARG A 218 12.24 -25.60 -3.62
C ARG A 218 13.58 -25.01 -3.23
N ASN A 219 13.62 -24.01 -2.35
CA ASN A 219 14.83 -23.27 -1.97
C ASN A 219 15.63 -22.79 -3.20
N ILE A 220 14.90 -22.37 -4.25
CA ILE A 220 15.55 -21.81 -5.43
C ILE A 220 16.18 -20.48 -5.01
N SER A 221 17.50 -20.44 -5.03
CA SER A 221 18.28 -19.25 -4.73
C SER A 221 19.14 -18.92 -5.94
N TYR A 222 18.84 -17.82 -6.59
CA TYR A 222 19.70 -17.23 -7.62
C TYR A 222 19.90 -15.75 -7.33
N GLY A 223 21.12 -15.26 -7.53
CA GLY A 223 21.40 -13.84 -7.40
C GLY A 223 20.88 -13.08 -8.61
N ASN A 224 20.11 -12.04 -8.39
CA ASN A 224 19.79 -11.10 -9.45
C ASN A 224 20.98 -10.14 -9.61
N ARG A 225 21.87 -10.43 -10.60
CA ARG A 225 23.12 -9.67 -10.82
C ARG A 225 22.93 -8.15 -10.89
N TRP A 226 21.83 -7.69 -11.46
CA TRP A 226 21.54 -6.26 -11.58
C TRP A 226 21.23 -5.60 -10.24
N GLN A 227 20.47 -6.26 -9.40
CA GLN A 227 20.05 -5.75 -8.08
C GLN A 227 21.13 -5.97 -7.02
N CYS A 228 21.95 -7.00 -7.15
CA CYS A 228 23.06 -7.27 -6.24
C CYS A 228 24.13 -6.17 -6.26
N LYS A 229 24.33 -5.47 -7.38
CA LYS A 229 25.27 -4.34 -7.46
C LYS A 229 24.88 -3.18 -6.55
N GLU A 230 23.58 -2.98 -6.34
CA GLU A 230 23.05 -1.92 -5.46
C GLU A 230 22.85 -2.39 -4.02
N CYS A 231 22.54 -3.66 -3.83
CA CYS A 231 22.10 -4.19 -2.53
C CYS A 231 23.24 -4.39 -1.53
N GLN A 232 24.46 -4.79 -1.94
CA GLN A 232 25.67 -5.05 -1.12
C GLN A 232 25.45 -5.86 0.18
N LYS A 233 24.26 -6.42 0.40
CA LYS A 233 23.80 -6.95 1.70
C LYS A 233 24.07 -8.43 1.90
N CYS A 234 24.37 -9.21 0.86
CA CYS A 234 24.59 -10.64 1.00
C CYS A 234 26.04 -11.04 0.79
N LYS A 235 26.44 -12.13 1.47
CA LYS A 235 27.80 -12.69 1.31
C LYS A 235 28.10 -13.13 -0.13
N SER A 236 27.08 -13.49 -0.89
CA SER A 236 27.18 -13.89 -2.30
C SER A 236 27.56 -12.72 -3.21
N PHE A 237 27.37 -11.47 -2.79
CA PHE A 237 27.84 -10.30 -3.54
C PHE A 237 29.35 -10.34 -3.81
N LYS A 238 30.13 -10.77 -2.83
CA LYS A 238 31.59 -10.89 -2.97
C LYS A 238 32.01 -11.91 -4.06
N TYR A 239 31.22 -12.96 -4.25
CA TYR A 239 31.53 -13.98 -5.29
C TYR A 239 31.13 -13.49 -6.69
N LEU A 240 30.09 -12.67 -6.80
CA LEU A 240 29.61 -12.14 -8.09
C LEU A 240 30.50 -11.01 -8.63
N THR A 241 31.11 -10.23 -7.73
CA THR A 241 32.00 -9.11 -8.13
C THR A 241 33.44 -9.56 -8.42
N ASN A 242 33.88 -10.68 -7.85
CA ASN A 242 35.26 -11.19 -8.07
C ASN A 242 35.41 -12.02 -9.36
N ASN A 243 34.32 -12.39 -10.03
CA ASN A 243 34.34 -13.14 -11.29
C ASN A 243 34.19 -12.27 -12.55
N ASP A 244 34.05 -10.93 -12.42
CA ASP A 244 34.02 -9.98 -13.55
C ASP A 244 35.45 -9.54 -13.99
N SER A 245 36.51 -10.24 -13.51
CA SER A 245 37.92 -10.05 -13.91
C SER A 245 38.48 -11.22 -14.71
N LEU A 246 37.67 -11.81 -15.57
CA LEU A 246 38.08 -12.72 -16.62
C LEU A 246 37.63 -12.22 -17.98
#